data_21ab8d1560ab4e2266407b381d2cbbd4
#
_entry.id   21ab8d1560ab4e2266407b381d2cbbd4
#
_cell.length_a   1.000
_cell.length_b   1.000
_cell.length_c   1.000
_cell.angle_alpha   90.00
_cell.angle_beta   90.00
_cell.angle_gamma   90.00
#
_symmetry.space_group_name_H-M   'P 1'
#
loop_
_entity.id
_entity.type
_entity.pdbx_description
1 polymer ?
#
loop_
_entity_poly.entity_id
_entity_poly.type
_entity_poly.pdbx_seq_one_letter_code
_entity_poly.pdbx_strand_id
1 'polypeptide(L)'
;MAKTTKPRRERRQFDDEFKVGAVRLVLDEGQTVGRVARDLDLTESSLRNWVDRARADRTKGRTGLTSEEREELRRLRKENRRLRMERDTLKKANGLLREGERVRFAFIQAEKATVPVTHLCQTLGVSRSGFYAWRQRPPSAHARRDQQLRVVIRASHEASRRRYGSPRVHRDLRAQGTRVSRKRVVRLMQLEGLQARVRKRFKRTTMSDHDQPVAANVLRQDFVAAAPNQRWVSDTTEFVIGAGGRLYLAAVVDLYARFIVGWAVSAINDRHLVIKALRRALKRRQPAPGLLHHSDQGSPYASEDYQCLLKAHEIIGSMSRRGNCYDNAVIESWFSTVKAELGERFESCGEAKMALFDYIEVFYNQRRRHSTLGHISPAEFERRWRSSAA
;
A
#
# COMPACT_ATOMS: atom_id res chain seq x y z
N MET A 1 39.87 19.50 -41.29
CA MET A 1 41.18 18.82 -41.39
C MET A 1 41.03 17.51 -40.61
N ALA A 2 40.95 16.39 -41.35
CA ALA A 2 40.84 15.04 -40.77
C ALA A 2 42.20 14.62 -40.23
N LYS A 3 42.24 14.23 -38.93
CA LYS A 3 43.42 13.61 -38.30
C LYS A 3 43.58 12.21 -38.84
N THR A 4 44.55 12.03 -39.73
CA THR A 4 44.99 10.70 -40.21
C THR A 4 45.60 9.94 -39.01
N THR A 5 44.84 8.99 -38.48
CA THR A 5 45.34 8.00 -37.49
C THR A 5 46.29 7.03 -38.21
N LYS A 6 47.58 7.11 -37.86
CA LYS A 6 48.58 6.13 -38.36
C LYS A 6 48.12 4.72 -37.92
N PRO A 7 48.21 3.71 -38.82
CA PRO A 7 47.87 2.33 -38.46
C PRO A 7 48.71 1.84 -37.30
N ARG A 8 48.05 1.27 -36.30
CA ARG A 8 48.71 0.70 -35.09
C ARG A 8 49.55 -0.49 -35.53
N ARG A 9 50.88 -0.38 -35.44
CA ARG A 9 51.79 -1.50 -35.74
C ARG A 9 51.38 -2.72 -34.93
N GLU A 10 51.31 -3.91 -35.56
CA GLU A 10 51.08 -5.18 -34.88
C GLU A 10 52.13 -5.38 -33.79
N ARG A 11 51.70 -5.87 -32.63
CA ARG A 11 52.55 -6.09 -31.45
C ARG A 11 53.39 -7.31 -31.66
N ARG A 12 54.67 -7.14 -32.10
CA ARG A 12 55.61 -8.23 -32.28
C ARG A 12 55.79 -8.96 -30.96
N GLN A 13 55.75 -10.28 -30.99
CA GLN A 13 56.08 -11.14 -29.86
C GLN A 13 57.52 -11.65 -30.04
N PHE A 14 58.34 -11.53 -29.01
CA PHE A 14 59.71 -12.00 -28.98
C PHE A 14 59.79 -13.14 -27.96
N ASP A 15 60.48 -14.22 -28.33
CA ASP A 15 60.74 -15.34 -27.43
C ASP A 15 61.73 -14.93 -26.33
N ASP A 16 61.90 -15.78 -25.34
CA ASP A 16 62.75 -15.45 -24.19
C ASP A 16 64.24 -15.61 -24.55
N GLU A 17 64.60 -16.48 -25.49
CA GLU A 17 65.95 -16.60 -25.99
C GLU A 17 66.40 -15.32 -26.69
N PHE A 18 65.55 -14.74 -27.56
CA PHE A 18 65.87 -13.48 -28.20
C PHE A 18 66.04 -12.34 -27.19
N LYS A 19 65.19 -12.27 -26.17
CA LYS A 19 65.32 -11.25 -25.13
C LYS A 19 66.56 -11.38 -24.34
N VAL A 20 66.93 -12.61 -23.98
CA VAL A 20 68.22 -12.90 -23.27
C VAL A 20 69.42 -12.52 -24.14
N GLY A 21 69.39 -12.84 -25.46
CA GLY A 21 70.45 -12.45 -26.39
C GLY A 21 70.62 -10.95 -26.50
N ALA A 22 69.50 -10.22 -26.69
CA ALA A 22 69.53 -8.76 -26.76
C ALA A 22 70.00 -8.06 -25.49
N VAL A 23 69.65 -8.60 -24.31
CA VAL A 23 70.11 -8.11 -23.01
C VAL A 23 71.65 -8.38 -22.84
N ARG A 24 72.14 -9.52 -23.27
CA ARG A 24 73.55 -9.88 -23.22
C ARG A 24 74.41 -8.89 -24.00
N LEU A 25 74.02 -8.50 -25.18
CA LEU A 25 74.76 -7.49 -25.99
C LEU A 25 74.92 -6.16 -25.21
N VAL A 26 73.93 -5.78 -24.38
CA VAL A 26 74.00 -4.54 -23.57
C VAL A 26 74.82 -4.73 -22.28
N LEU A 27 74.49 -5.78 -21.51
CA LEU A 27 75.07 -5.96 -20.16
C LEU A 27 76.43 -6.60 -20.12
N ASP A 28 76.75 -7.55 -21.07
CA ASP A 28 77.99 -8.32 -21.09
C ASP A 28 78.96 -7.78 -22.13
N GLU A 29 78.48 -7.30 -23.27
CA GLU A 29 79.33 -6.76 -24.32
C GLU A 29 79.46 -5.23 -24.28
N GLY A 30 78.75 -4.53 -23.36
CA GLY A 30 78.86 -3.10 -23.13
C GLY A 30 78.29 -2.20 -24.22
N GLN A 31 77.49 -2.75 -25.12
CA GLN A 31 76.85 -1.96 -26.20
C GLN A 31 75.80 -1.04 -25.66
N THR A 32 75.59 0.14 -26.30
CA THR A 32 74.54 1.08 -25.87
C THR A 32 73.12 0.59 -26.25
N VAL A 33 72.12 0.82 -25.36
CA VAL A 33 70.75 0.40 -25.61
C VAL A 33 70.21 0.94 -26.94
N GLY A 34 70.58 2.16 -27.32
CA GLY A 34 70.14 2.77 -28.59
C GLY A 34 70.77 2.10 -29.83
N ARG A 35 71.98 1.57 -29.77
CA ARG A 35 72.60 0.83 -30.87
C ARG A 35 71.97 -0.54 -31.03
N VAL A 36 71.85 -1.30 -29.97
CA VAL A 36 71.24 -2.66 -30.00
C VAL A 36 69.79 -2.61 -30.38
N ALA A 37 69.06 -1.56 -29.96
CA ALA A 37 67.66 -1.40 -30.36
C ALA A 37 67.52 -1.16 -31.86
N ARG A 38 68.42 -0.39 -32.50
CA ARG A 38 68.41 -0.16 -33.96
C ARG A 38 68.82 -1.43 -34.73
N ASP A 39 69.85 -2.12 -34.27
CA ASP A 39 70.37 -3.31 -34.94
C ASP A 39 69.36 -4.48 -34.92
N LEU A 40 68.57 -4.60 -33.87
CA LEU A 40 67.50 -5.61 -33.70
C LEU A 40 66.10 -5.17 -34.06
N ASP A 41 65.91 -3.96 -34.64
CA ASP A 41 64.64 -3.37 -34.97
C ASP A 41 63.67 -3.38 -33.76
N LEU A 42 64.17 -3.00 -32.58
CA LEU A 42 63.43 -2.86 -31.33
C LEU A 42 63.18 -1.41 -30.98
N THR A 43 62.16 -1.17 -30.13
CA THR A 43 62.04 0.15 -29.48
C THR A 43 63.02 0.22 -28.31
N GLU A 44 63.71 1.35 -28.15
CA GLU A 44 64.63 1.54 -27.02
C GLU A 44 63.95 1.30 -25.66
N SER A 45 62.69 1.68 -25.53
CA SER A 45 61.91 1.49 -24.31
C SER A 45 61.65 0.02 -23.97
N SER A 46 61.46 -0.84 -24.99
CA SER A 46 61.29 -2.28 -24.78
C SER A 46 62.64 -2.93 -24.34
N LEU A 47 63.72 -2.61 -25.06
CA LEU A 47 65.02 -3.15 -24.71
C LEU A 47 65.49 -2.63 -23.34
N ARG A 48 65.30 -1.35 -23.01
CA ARG A 48 65.61 -0.80 -21.70
C ARG A 48 64.86 -1.52 -20.59
N ASN A 49 63.58 -1.82 -20.77
CA ASN A 49 62.84 -2.59 -19.82
C ASN A 49 63.38 -4.02 -19.62
N TRP A 50 63.89 -4.68 -20.67
CA TRP A 50 64.48 -6.00 -20.54
C TRP A 50 65.84 -5.94 -19.82
N VAL A 51 66.65 -4.96 -20.17
CA VAL A 51 67.98 -4.72 -19.52
C VAL A 51 67.77 -4.39 -18.02
N ASP A 52 66.86 -3.54 -17.67
CA ASP A 52 66.59 -3.17 -16.27
C ASP A 52 66.08 -4.38 -15.46
N ARG A 53 65.28 -5.24 -16.07
CA ARG A 53 64.83 -6.50 -15.44
C ARG A 53 66.01 -7.44 -15.19
N ALA A 54 66.84 -7.70 -16.21
CA ALA A 54 67.97 -8.58 -16.09
C ALA A 54 69.04 -8.04 -15.12
N ARG A 55 69.22 -6.72 -15.04
CA ARG A 55 70.08 -6.05 -14.07
C ARG A 55 69.55 -6.25 -12.63
N ALA A 56 68.20 -6.09 -12.43
CA ALA A 56 67.58 -6.32 -11.13
C ALA A 56 67.76 -7.81 -10.71
N ASP A 57 67.55 -8.76 -11.65
CA ASP A 57 67.68 -10.19 -11.37
C ASP A 57 69.14 -10.53 -11.02
N ARG A 58 70.14 -9.99 -11.76
CA ARG A 58 71.58 -10.20 -11.47
C ARG A 58 72.02 -9.60 -10.13
N THR A 59 71.46 -8.47 -9.75
CA THR A 59 71.80 -7.76 -8.50
C THR A 59 70.95 -8.19 -7.30
N LYS A 60 70.12 -9.25 -7.43
CA LYS A 60 69.22 -9.76 -6.39
C LYS A 60 68.32 -8.64 -5.78
N GLY A 61 67.75 -7.79 -6.62
CA GLY A 61 66.87 -6.76 -6.21
C GLY A 61 67.49 -5.42 -5.81
N ARG A 62 68.81 -5.25 -5.81
CA ARG A 62 69.48 -3.97 -5.40
C ARG A 62 69.22 -2.83 -6.38
N THR A 63 68.94 -3.09 -7.64
CA THR A 63 68.70 -2.08 -8.68
C THR A 63 67.24 -1.98 -9.10
N GLY A 64 66.32 -2.75 -8.48
CA GLY A 64 64.89 -2.76 -8.76
C GLY A 64 64.28 -4.11 -8.43
N LEU A 65 63.00 -4.26 -8.59
CA LEU A 65 62.31 -5.54 -8.35
C LEU A 65 62.77 -6.63 -9.32
N THR A 66 63.09 -7.79 -8.80
CA THR A 66 63.39 -8.97 -9.60
C THR A 66 62.18 -9.47 -10.39
N SER A 67 62.40 -10.34 -11.35
CA SER A 67 61.31 -10.95 -12.13
C SER A 67 60.32 -11.72 -11.23
N GLU A 68 60.85 -12.47 -10.26
CA GLU A 68 60.05 -13.21 -9.27
C GLU A 68 59.23 -12.28 -8.39
N GLU A 69 59.81 -11.21 -7.83
CA GLU A 69 59.12 -10.23 -7.00
C GLU A 69 58.02 -9.49 -7.78
N ARG A 70 58.25 -9.22 -9.06
CA ARG A 70 57.22 -8.60 -9.92
C ARG A 70 56.02 -9.54 -10.15
N GLU A 71 56.30 -10.81 -10.34
CA GLU A 71 55.25 -11.82 -10.53
C GLU A 71 54.44 -12.01 -9.24
N GLU A 72 55.14 -12.11 -8.10
CA GLU A 72 54.51 -12.14 -6.79
C GLU A 72 53.68 -10.89 -6.51
N LEU A 73 54.18 -9.72 -6.81
CA LEU A 73 53.44 -8.47 -6.67
C LEU A 73 52.17 -8.42 -7.54
N ARG A 74 52.24 -8.96 -8.76
CA ARG A 74 51.04 -9.11 -9.62
C ARG A 74 50.04 -10.07 -9.00
N ARG A 75 50.50 -11.21 -8.49
CA ARG A 75 49.67 -12.19 -7.80
C ARG A 75 48.97 -11.58 -6.60
N LEU A 76 49.71 -10.92 -5.71
CA LEU A 76 49.20 -10.28 -4.51
C LEU A 76 48.22 -9.13 -4.83
N ARG A 77 48.50 -8.32 -5.84
CA ARG A 77 47.57 -7.25 -6.28
C ARG A 77 46.27 -7.83 -6.81
N LYS A 78 46.31 -8.93 -7.57
CA LYS A 78 45.10 -9.62 -8.08
C LYS A 78 44.31 -10.23 -6.93
N GLU A 79 44.99 -10.85 -5.98
CA GLU A 79 44.38 -11.44 -4.79
C GLU A 79 43.75 -10.37 -3.88
N ASN A 80 44.47 -9.29 -3.61
CA ASN A 80 43.93 -8.16 -2.81
C ASN A 80 42.71 -7.57 -3.44
N ARG A 81 42.65 -7.40 -4.77
CA ARG A 81 41.44 -6.92 -5.47
C ARG A 81 40.29 -7.90 -5.30
N ARG A 82 40.55 -9.22 -5.40
CA ARG A 82 39.53 -10.24 -5.19
C ARG A 82 38.97 -10.21 -3.77
N LEU A 83 39.87 -10.19 -2.76
CA LEU A 83 39.49 -10.16 -1.35
C LEU A 83 38.71 -8.89 -0.97
N ARG A 84 39.07 -7.74 -1.54
CA ARG A 84 38.33 -6.50 -1.36
C ARG A 84 36.91 -6.62 -1.92
N MET A 85 36.72 -7.12 -3.13
CA MET A 85 35.41 -7.35 -3.72
C MET A 85 34.58 -8.34 -2.90
N GLU A 86 35.21 -9.41 -2.40
CA GLU A 86 34.55 -10.41 -1.55
C GLU A 86 34.07 -9.79 -0.23
N ARG A 87 34.96 -9.08 0.46
CA ARG A 87 34.63 -8.35 1.70
C ARG A 87 33.46 -7.38 1.48
N ASP A 88 33.50 -6.58 0.42
CA ASP A 88 32.48 -5.56 0.15
C ASP A 88 31.15 -6.21 -0.24
N THR A 89 31.19 -7.33 -0.96
CA THR A 89 30.00 -8.16 -1.25
C THR A 89 29.40 -8.74 0.02
N LEU A 90 30.23 -9.32 0.90
CA LEU A 90 29.77 -9.90 2.17
C LEU A 90 29.20 -8.85 3.12
N LYS A 91 29.78 -7.63 3.17
CA LYS A 91 29.22 -6.51 3.94
C LYS A 91 27.81 -6.14 3.47
N LYS A 92 27.59 -6.06 2.16
CA LYS A 92 26.28 -5.78 1.58
C LYS A 92 25.29 -6.94 1.73
N ALA A 93 25.80 -8.17 1.70
CA ALA A 93 25.03 -9.39 1.84
C ALA A 93 24.80 -9.82 3.30
N ASN A 94 25.15 -8.96 4.27
CA ASN A 94 25.00 -9.28 5.68
C ASN A 94 23.55 -9.67 6.02
N GLY A 95 23.36 -10.87 6.54
CA GLY A 95 22.04 -11.46 6.80
C GLY A 95 21.46 -12.28 5.64
N LEU A 96 21.82 -12.02 4.37
CA LEU A 96 21.27 -12.76 3.22
C LEU A 96 21.79 -14.19 3.10
N LEU A 97 22.93 -14.50 3.73
CA LEU A 97 23.51 -15.85 3.72
C LEU A 97 22.64 -16.90 4.45
N ARG A 98 21.78 -16.45 5.38
CA ARG A 98 20.79 -17.29 6.08
C ARG A 98 19.47 -17.42 5.32
N GLU A 99 19.26 -16.60 4.31
CA GLU A 99 18.06 -16.60 3.49
C GLU A 99 18.12 -17.66 2.38
N GLY A 100 16.95 -18.01 1.85
CA GLY A 100 16.85 -18.97 0.76
C GLY A 100 17.52 -18.50 -0.54
N GLU A 101 17.85 -19.44 -1.44
CA GLU A 101 18.54 -19.17 -2.71
C GLU A 101 17.88 -18.06 -3.55
N ARG A 102 16.55 -17.93 -3.50
CA ARG A 102 15.81 -16.90 -4.23
C ARG A 102 16.22 -15.48 -3.81
N VAL A 103 16.45 -15.25 -2.53
CA VAL A 103 16.84 -13.93 -2.01
C VAL A 103 18.28 -13.65 -2.44
N ARG A 104 19.17 -14.65 -2.37
CA ARG A 104 20.56 -14.56 -2.86
C ARG A 104 20.59 -14.29 -4.37
N PHE A 105 19.76 -14.94 -5.19
CA PHE A 105 19.67 -14.66 -6.62
C PHE A 105 19.14 -13.26 -6.92
N ALA A 106 18.16 -12.74 -6.15
CA ALA A 106 17.69 -11.37 -6.29
C ALA A 106 18.80 -10.35 -5.99
N PHE A 107 19.61 -10.59 -4.97
CA PHE A 107 20.79 -9.77 -4.66
C PHE A 107 21.82 -9.79 -5.79
N ILE A 108 22.14 -10.99 -6.33
CA ILE A 108 23.06 -11.12 -7.49
C ILE A 108 22.52 -10.31 -8.69
N GLN A 109 21.20 -10.36 -8.94
CA GLN A 109 20.58 -9.61 -10.03
C GLN A 109 20.71 -8.08 -9.83
N ALA A 110 20.65 -7.59 -8.60
CA ALA A 110 20.83 -6.17 -8.28
C ALA A 110 22.29 -5.72 -8.44
N GLU A 111 23.26 -6.51 -7.97
CA GLU A 111 24.68 -6.14 -7.92
C GLU A 111 25.49 -6.52 -9.19
N LYS A 112 24.92 -7.26 -10.13
CA LYS A 112 25.64 -7.75 -11.35
C LYS A 112 26.21 -6.67 -12.25
N ALA A 113 25.77 -5.42 -12.13
CA ALA A 113 26.31 -4.29 -12.88
C ALA A 113 27.67 -3.85 -12.34
N THR A 114 27.93 -4.04 -11.04
CA THR A 114 29.15 -3.58 -10.34
C THR A 114 30.15 -4.70 -10.09
N VAL A 115 29.65 -5.94 -9.91
CA VAL A 115 30.49 -7.11 -9.55
C VAL A 115 30.17 -8.27 -10.50
N PRO A 116 31.19 -9.00 -10.98
CA PRO A 116 30.99 -10.15 -11.86
C PRO A 116 30.11 -11.23 -11.22
N VAL A 117 29.11 -11.72 -11.97
CA VAL A 117 28.16 -12.77 -11.50
C VAL A 117 28.89 -14.00 -10.95
N THR A 118 30.02 -14.38 -11.57
CA THR A 118 30.81 -15.51 -11.11
C THR A 118 31.29 -15.32 -9.66
N HIS A 119 31.81 -14.12 -9.35
CA HIS A 119 32.27 -13.78 -8.01
C HIS A 119 31.11 -13.72 -7.00
N LEU A 120 29.99 -13.08 -7.37
CA LEU A 120 28.79 -13.03 -6.52
C LEU A 120 28.28 -14.43 -6.19
N CYS A 121 28.19 -15.32 -7.18
CA CYS A 121 27.73 -16.69 -6.95
C CYS A 121 28.68 -17.49 -6.02
N GLN A 122 30.00 -17.35 -6.19
CA GLN A 122 30.99 -17.98 -5.30
C GLN A 122 30.88 -17.47 -3.87
N THR A 123 30.84 -16.15 -3.69
CA THR A 123 30.75 -15.50 -2.36
C THR A 123 29.48 -15.87 -1.62
N LEU A 124 28.33 -15.99 -2.35
CA LEU A 124 27.02 -16.31 -1.77
C LEU A 124 26.71 -17.81 -1.71
N GLY A 125 27.63 -18.68 -2.16
CA GLY A 125 27.43 -20.12 -2.11
C GLY A 125 26.28 -20.64 -2.96
N VAL A 126 26.09 -20.07 -4.17
CA VAL A 126 25.02 -20.48 -5.11
C VAL A 126 25.59 -20.80 -6.50
N SER A 127 24.93 -21.69 -7.25
CA SER A 127 25.41 -22.07 -8.57
C SER A 127 25.09 -20.98 -9.62
N ARG A 128 26.04 -20.79 -10.57
CA ARG A 128 25.81 -19.88 -11.71
C ARG A 128 24.65 -20.35 -12.59
N SER A 129 24.60 -21.65 -12.88
CA SER A 129 23.51 -22.24 -13.67
C SER A 129 22.16 -22.04 -13.00
N GLY A 130 22.08 -22.22 -11.66
CA GLY A 130 20.89 -21.96 -10.87
C GLY A 130 20.44 -20.50 -10.96
N PHE A 131 21.37 -19.54 -10.89
CA PHE A 131 21.06 -18.12 -11.07
C PHE A 131 20.46 -17.82 -12.46
N TYR A 132 21.10 -18.29 -13.53
CA TYR A 132 20.60 -18.05 -14.88
C TYR A 132 19.28 -18.76 -15.15
N ALA A 133 19.09 -19.99 -14.67
CA ALA A 133 17.82 -20.71 -14.73
C ALA A 133 16.72 -19.97 -13.96
N TRP A 134 17.01 -19.45 -12.75
CA TRP A 134 16.08 -18.62 -11.99
C TRP A 134 15.72 -17.34 -12.73
N ARG A 135 16.68 -16.67 -13.33
CA ARG A 135 16.46 -15.42 -14.08
C ARG A 135 15.58 -15.61 -15.31
N GLN A 136 15.73 -16.73 -16.01
CA GLN A 136 14.97 -17.05 -17.22
C GLN A 136 13.63 -17.70 -16.91
N ARG A 137 13.42 -18.18 -15.67
CA ARG A 137 12.18 -18.87 -15.29
C ARG A 137 10.97 -17.94 -15.39
N PRO A 138 9.95 -18.28 -16.20
CA PRO A 138 8.73 -17.52 -16.26
C PRO A 138 8.01 -17.54 -14.90
N PRO A 139 7.21 -16.51 -14.57
CA PRO A 139 6.40 -16.50 -13.36
C PRO A 139 5.53 -17.76 -13.27
N SER A 140 5.49 -18.38 -12.09
CA SER A 140 4.65 -19.56 -11.85
C SER A 140 3.17 -19.24 -12.12
N ALA A 141 2.36 -20.27 -12.40
CA ALA A 141 0.91 -20.13 -12.55
C ALA A 141 0.28 -19.41 -11.34
N HIS A 142 0.79 -19.70 -10.13
CA HIS A 142 0.36 -19.02 -8.91
C HIS A 142 0.73 -17.52 -8.91
N ALA A 143 1.95 -17.17 -9.33
CA ALA A 143 2.39 -15.77 -9.42
C ALA A 143 1.61 -14.99 -10.49
N ARG A 144 1.36 -15.61 -11.66
CA ARG A 144 0.50 -15.02 -12.71
C ARG A 144 -0.92 -14.79 -12.19
N ARG A 145 -1.49 -15.77 -11.47
CA ARG A 145 -2.81 -15.61 -10.85
C ARG A 145 -2.83 -14.55 -9.76
N ASP A 146 -1.76 -14.41 -8.96
CA ASP A 146 -1.63 -13.32 -7.98
C ASP A 146 -1.62 -11.95 -8.67
N GLN A 147 -0.91 -11.81 -9.78
CA GLN A 147 -0.86 -10.56 -10.54
C GLN A 147 -2.25 -10.16 -11.08
N GLN A 148 -3.01 -11.12 -11.63
CA GLN A 148 -4.39 -10.88 -12.04
C GLN A 148 -5.28 -10.46 -10.85
N LEU A 149 -5.15 -11.16 -9.73
CA LEU A 149 -5.92 -10.86 -8.52
C LEU A 149 -5.60 -9.47 -7.95
N ARG A 150 -4.36 -9.02 -8.01
CA ARG A 150 -3.96 -7.66 -7.58
C ARG A 150 -4.72 -6.58 -8.33
N VAL A 151 -4.90 -6.75 -9.65
CA VAL A 151 -5.67 -5.80 -10.48
C VAL A 151 -7.12 -5.71 -10.02
N VAL A 152 -7.81 -6.86 -9.86
CA VAL A 152 -9.23 -6.86 -9.46
C VAL A 152 -9.43 -6.45 -8.00
N ILE A 153 -8.48 -6.76 -7.11
CA ILE A 153 -8.48 -6.29 -5.71
C ILE A 153 -8.37 -4.76 -5.67
N ARG A 154 -7.45 -4.18 -6.43
CA ARG A 154 -7.27 -2.72 -6.52
C ARG A 154 -8.53 -2.06 -7.08
N ALA A 155 -9.10 -2.60 -8.15
CA ALA A 155 -10.34 -2.09 -8.75
C ALA A 155 -11.51 -2.11 -7.75
N SER A 156 -11.72 -3.21 -7.00
CA SER A 156 -12.75 -3.30 -5.96
C SER A 156 -12.51 -2.30 -4.82
N HIS A 157 -11.25 -2.13 -4.39
CA HIS A 157 -10.89 -1.18 -3.35
C HIS A 157 -11.15 0.27 -3.80
N GLU A 158 -10.79 0.63 -5.03
CA GLU A 158 -11.05 1.96 -5.60
C GLU A 158 -12.55 2.21 -5.86
N ALA A 159 -13.29 1.23 -6.38
CA ALA A 159 -14.73 1.32 -6.56
C ALA A 159 -15.47 1.60 -5.24
N SER A 160 -14.93 1.10 -4.13
CA SER A 160 -15.41 1.44 -2.78
C SER A 160 -14.89 2.79 -2.27
N ARG A 161 -14.16 3.56 -3.08
CA ARG A 161 -13.45 4.80 -2.70
C ARG A 161 -12.48 4.58 -1.53
N ARG A 162 -11.76 3.47 -1.55
CA ARG A 162 -10.79 3.04 -0.53
C ARG A 162 -11.38 2.82 0.86
N ARG A 163 -12.70 2.52 0.93
CA ARG A 163 -13.41 2.29 2.19
C ARG A 163 -13.43 0.83 2.61
N TYR A 164 -13.24 -0.11 1.65
CA TYR A 164 -13.31 -1.54 1.92
C TYR A 164 -11.99 -2.10 2.40
N GLY A 165 -12.03 -2.79 3.54
CA GLY A 165 -10.97 -3.71 3.96
C GLY A 165 -11.14 -5.10 3.37
N SER A 166 -10.19 -5.99 3.64
CA SER A 166 -10.13 -7.34 3.07
C SER A 166 -11.43 -8.17 3.21
N PRO A 167 -12.26 -8.07 4.28
CA PRO A 167 -13.50 -8.85 4.34
C PRO A 167 -14.51 -8.44 3.27
N ARG A 168 -14.68 -7.14 3.03
CA ARG A 168 -15.61 -6.62 2.03
C ARG A 168 -15.09 -6.80 0.62
N VAL A 169 -13.80 -6.55 0.37
CA VAL A 169 -13.14 -6.84 -0.91
C VAL A 169 -13.28 -8.32 -1.27
N HIS A 170 -13.02 -9.23 -0.33
CA HIS A 170 -13.20 -10.65 -0.56
C HIS A 170 -14.64 -11.01 -0.96
N ARG A 171 -15.64 -10.44 -0.28
CA ARG A 171 -17.06 -10.65 -0.61
C ARG A 171 -17.44 -10.07 -1.97
N ASP A 172 -16.87 -8.93 -2.30
CA ASP A 172 -17.07 -8.27 -3.59
C ASP A 172 -16.53 -9.12 -4.75
N LEU A 173 -15.29 -9.59 -4.64
CA LEU A 173 -14.67 -10.49 -5.62
C LEU A 173 -15.48 -11.79 -5.80
N ARG A 174 -15.97 -12.36 -4.70
CA ARG A 174 -16.81 -13.57 -4.78
C ARG A 174 -18.14 -13.31 -5.47
N ALA A 175 -18.77 -12.16 -5.24
CA ALA A 175 -20.00 -11.76 -5.92
C ALA A 175 -19.79 -11.55 -7.42
N GLN A 176 -18.56 -11.18 -7.84
CA GLN A 176 -18.14 -11.07 -9.23
C GLN A 176 -17.68 -12.42 -9.84
N GLY A 177 -17.88 -13.56 -9.13
CA GLY A 177 -17.48 -14.88 -9.60
C GLY A 177 -16.00 -15.25 -9.40
N THR A 178 -15.20 -14.35 -8.79
CA THR A 178 -13.77 -14.63 -8.57
C THR A 178 -13.57 -15.52 -7.35
N ARG A 179 -13.14 -16.77 -7.57
CA ARG A 179 -12.81 -17.70 -6.48
C ARG A 179 -11.42 -17.37 -5.90
N VAL A 180 -11.39 -16.93 -4.65
CA VAL A 180 -10.17 -16.57 -3.92
C VAL A 180 -10.41 -16.78 -2.41
N SER A 181 -9.39 -17.17 -1.65
CA SER A 181 -9.47 -17.24 -0.20
C SER A 181 -9.27 -15.87 0.45
N ARG A 182 -9.92 -15.64 1.60
CA ARG A 182 -9.74 -14.38 2.36
C ARG A 182 -8.28 -14.14 2.74
N LYS A 183 -7.53 -15.20 3.15
CA LYS A 183 -6.10 -15.08 3.49
C LYS A 183 -5.27 -14.55 2.32
N ARG A 184 -5.58 -15.04 1.09
CA ARG A 184 -4.88 -14.58 -0.12
C ARG A 184 -5.20 -13.10 -0.41
N VAL A 185 -6.46 -12.66 -0.25
CA VAL A 185 -6.84 -11.24 -0.40
C VAL A 185 -6.11 -10.37 0.62
N VAL A 186 -6.06 -10.77 1.91
CA VAL A 186 -5.30 -10.05 2.94
C VAL A 186 -3.85 -9.86 2.53
N ARG A 187 -3.17 -10.95 2.15
CA ARG A 187 -1.76 -10.92 1.73
C ARG A 187 -1.52 -9.99 0.54
N LEU A 188 -2.39 -10.07 -0.49
CA LEU A 188 -2.25 -9.24 -1.69
C LEU A 188 -2.55 -7.78 -1.41
N MET A 189 -3.54 -7.46 -0.57
CA MET A 189 -3.80 -6.07 -0.12
C MET A 189 -2.61 -5.49 0.65
N GLN A 190 -1.99 -6.27 1.54
CA GLN A 190 -0.79 -5.85 2.27
C GLN A 190 0.38 -5.56 1.32
N LEU A 191 0.62 -6.44 0.33
CA LEU A 191 1.67 -6.24 -0.69
C LEU A 191 1.45 -4.97 -1.54
N GLU A 192 0.19 -4.57 -1.76
CA GLU A 192 -0.18 -3.36 -2.48
C GLU A 192 -0.30 -2.12 -1.57
N GLY A 193 -0.07 -2.25 -0.26
CA GLY A 193 -0.28 -1.15 0.70
C GLY A 193 -1.74 -0.69 0.81
N LEU A 194 -2.71 -1.51 0.41
CA LEU A 194 -4.13 -1.16 0.41
C LEU A 194 -4.71 -1.33 1.83
N GLN A 195 -5.17 -0.23 2.40
CA GLN A 195 -5.76 -0.19 3.73
C GLN A 195 -7.13 0.49 3.69
N ALA A 196 -8.09 -0.04 4.48
CA ALA A 196 -9.35 0.65 4.71
C ALA A 196 -9.12 1.85 5.64
N ARG A 197 -9.97 2.88 5.52
CA ARG A 197 -10.00 3.95 6.51
C ARG A 197 -10.39 3.39 7.87
N VAL A 198 -9.61 3.70 8.91
CA VAL A 198 -9.77 3.16 10.27
C VAL A 198 -10.61 4.12 11.12
N ARG A 199 -11.47 3.54 11.96
CA ARG A 199 -12.26 4.25 12.96
C ARG A 199 -11.35 4.88 14.01
N LYS A 200 -11.49 6.20 14.28
CA LYS A 200 -10.92 6.83 15.47
C LYS A 200 -11.84 6.55 16.68
N ARG A 201 -11.26 6.42 17.88
CA ARG A 201 -12.04 6.30 19.11
C ARG A 201 -12.70 7.64 19.45
N PHE A 202 -14.01 7.64 19.79
CA PHE A 202 -14.78 8.85 20.15
C PHE A 202 -14.85 9.07 21.66
N LYS A 203 -14.97 10.36 22.05
CA LYS A 203 -15.39 10.77 23.40
C LYS A 203 -16.93 10.93 23.41
N ARG A 204 -17.57 10.61 24.54
CA ARG A 204 -18.99 10.91 24.81
C ARG A 204 -19.23 12.41 24.86
N THR A 205 -20.31 12.91 24.23
CA THR A 205 -20.59 14.35 24.10
C THR A 205 -22.04 14.77 24.40
N THR A 206 -22.96 13.87 24.73
CA THR A 206 -24.36 14.25 24.94
C THR A 206 -24.72 14.29 26.42
N MET A 207 -25.05 15.48 26.92
CA MET A 207 -25.77 15.71 28.16
C MET A 207 -27.07 16.43 27.79
N SER A 208 -28.23 15.81 28.06
CA SER A 208 -29.51 16.41 27.87
C SER A 208 -30.05 16.89 29.23
N ASP A 209 -30.25 18.18 29.36
CA ASP A 209 -30.88 18.81 30.53
C ASP A 209 -31.94 19.82 30.04
N HIS A 210 -33.19 19.40 30.06
CA HIS A 210 -34.36 20.24 29.67
C HIS A 210 -35.64 19.73 30.32
N ASP A 211 -36.60 20.60 30.54
CA ASP A 211 -37.89 20.35 31.21
C ASP A 211 -39.00 19.88 30.26
N GLN A 212 -38.71 19.51 29.02
CA GLN A 212 -39.71 19.06 28.04
C GLN A 212 -40.18 17.63 28.34
N PRO A 213 -41.44 17.25 28.00
CA PRO A 213 -41.96 15.91 28.20
C PRO A 213 -41.15 14.86 27.43
N VAL A 214 -40.78 13.80 28.10
CA VAL A 214 -39.98 12.68 27.55
C VAL A 214 -40.89 11.48 27.34
N ALA A 215 -40.91 10.93 26.10
CA ALA A 215 -41.69 9.72 25.79
C ALA A 215 -41.06 8.48 26.46
N ALA A 216 -41.88 7.48 26.79
CA ALA A 216 -41.41 6.23 27.34
C ALA A 216 -40.48 5.49 26.35
N ASN A 217 -39.48 4.77 26.87
CA ASN A 217 -38.63 3.92 26.05
C ASN A 217 -39.37 2.64 25.64
N VAL A 218 -40.03 2.66 24.49
CA VAL A 218 -40.75 1.53 23.93
C VAL A 218 -39.82 0.61 23.15
N LEU A 219 -38.75 1.11 22.56
CA LEU A 219 -37.78 0.32 21.77
C LEU A 219 -37.01 -0.70 22.59
N ARG A 220 -36.66 -0.35 23.85
CA ARG A 220 -35.98 -1.24 24.83
C ARG A 220 -34.80 -2.04 24.27
N GLN A 221 -33.99 -1.39 23.40
CA GLN A 221 -32.84 -1.98 22.70
C GLN A 221 -33.19 -3.14 21.76
N ASP A 222 -34.44 -3.34 21.41
CA ASP A 222 -34.85 -4.32 20.41
C ASP A 222 -34.71 -3.72 19.01
N PHE A 223 -33.51 -3.84 18.46
CA PHE A 223 -33.11 -3.32 17.14
C PHE A 223 -33.46 -4.24 15.97
N VAL A 224 -34.31 -5.25 16.19
CA VAL A 224 -34.75 -6.17 15.16
C VAL A 224 -36.15 -5.75 14.68
N ALA A 225 -36.30 -5.61 13.37
CA ALA A 225 -37.61 -5.40 12.72
C ALA A 225 -37.85 -6.53 11.73
N ALA A 226 -39.09 -7.01 11.65
CA ALA A 226 -39.48 -8.09 10.75
C ALA A 226 -39.69 -7.62 9.30
N ALA A 227 -40.02 -6.33 9.12
CA ALA A 227 -40.30 -5.71 7.82
C ALA A 227 -39.78 -4.27 7.79
N PRO A 228 -39.58 -3.68 6.58
CA PRO A 228 -39.31 -2.26 6.43
C PRO A 228 -40.44 -1.39 7.05
N ASN A 229 -40.06 -0.21 7.52
CA ASN A 229 -40.93 0.81 8.08
C ASN A 229 -41.73 0.41 9.36
N GLN A 230 -41.22 -0.58 10.09
CA GLN A 230 -41.78 -0.91 11.41
C GLN A 230 -41.10 -0.12 12.54
N ARG A 231 -39.79 0.08 12.42
CA ARG A 231 -38.98 0.70 13.48
C ARG A 231 -37.90 1.60 12.85
N TRP A 232 -37.99 2.89 13.18
CA TRP A 232 -37.00 3.88 12.80
C TRP A 232 -36.26 4.40 14.02
N VAL A 233 -34.99 4.72 13.85
CA VAL A 233 -34.19 5.44 14.85
C VAL A 233 -33.64 6.71 14.24
N SER A 234 -33.61 7.79 15.00
CA SER A 234 -33.03 9.06 14.56
C SER A 234 -32.13 9.68 15.61
N ASP A 235 -31.17 10.45 15.12
CA ASP A 235 -30.20 11.18 15.95
C ASP A 235 -29.49 12.24 15.10
N THR A 236 -28.74 13.11 15.77
CA THR A 236 -27.91 14.14 15.13
C THR A 236 -26.45 13.96 15.39
N THR A 237 -25.63 14.42 14.44
CA THR A 237 -24.18 14.48 14.63
C THR A 237 -23.62 15.74 13.99
N GLU A 238 -22.41 16.14 14.41
CA GLU A 238 -21.76 17.33 13.89
C GLU A 238 -20.52 17.00 13.04
N PHE A 239 -20.23 17.89 12.07
CA PHE A 239 -19.02 17.94 11.27
C PHE A 239 -18.39 19.33 11.41
N VAL A 240 -17.07 19.41 11.31
CA VAL A 240 -16.32 20.67 11.37
C VAL A 240 -16.17 21.21 9.94
N ILE A 241 -16.43 22.51 9.77
CA ILE A 241 -16.33 23.22 8.48
C ILE A 241 -15.25 24.30 8.57
N GLY A 242 -14.29 24.25 7.64
CA GLY A 242 -13.20 25.24 7.58
C GLY A 242 -12.44 25.37 8.89
N ALA A 243 -12.19 26.61 9.32
CA ALA A 243 -11.40 26.93 10.50
C ALA A 243 -12.12 26.70 11.85
N GLY A 244 -13.40 26.31 11.88
CA GLY A 244 -14.12 26.06 13.15
C GLY A 244 -15.63 26.15 13.05
N GLY A 245 -16.18 26.36 11.85
CA GLY A 245 -17.62 26.27 11.60
C GLY A 245 -18.16 24.88 11.88
N ARG A 246 -19.47 24.78 12.07
CA ARG A 246 -20.16 23.50 12.34
C ARG A 246 -21.27 23.25 11.33
N LEU A 247 -21.44 22.00 10.96
CA LEU A 247 -22.56 21.51 10.19
C LEU A 247 -23.16 20.31 10.92
N TYR A 248 -24.43 20.37 11.21
CA TYR A 248 -25.17 19.29 11.86
C TYR A 248 -25.89 18.44 10.82
N LEU A 249 -25.83 17.12 10.99
CA LEU A 249 -26.53 16.13 10.20
C LEU A 249 -27.58 15.45 11.08
N ALA A 250 -28.86 15.56 10.77
CA ALA A 250 -29.89 14.69 11.31
C ALA A 250 -30.16 13.55 10.32
N ALA A 251 -30.33 12.33 10.83
CA ALA A 251 -30.61 11.16 10.01
C ALA A 251 -31.67 10.26 10.65
N VAL A 252 -32.45 9.59 9.81
CA VAL A 252 -33.45 8.59 10.17
C VAL A 252 -33.09 7.28 9.50
N VAL A 253 -32.89 6.22 10.30
CA VAL A 253 -32.48 4.89 9.87
C VAL A 253 -33.60 3.89 10.08
N ASP A 254 -33.98 3.15 9.06
CA ASP A 254 -34.86 1.99 9.18
C ASP A 254 -34.07 0.81 9.75
N LEU A 255 -34.55 0.25 10.86
CA LEU A 255 -33.84 -0.84 11.56
C LEU A 255 -33.88 -2.16 10.82
N TYR A 256 -34.84 -2.38 9.91
CA TYR A 256 -34.91 -3.60 9.12
C TYR A 256 -33.70 -3.76 8.20
N ALA A 257 -33.50 -2.81 7.31
CA ALA A 257 -32.46 -2.87 6.29
C ALA A 257 -31.27 -1.96 6.59
N ARG A 258 -31.24 -1.25 7.73
CA ARG A 258 -30.24 -0.21 8.02
C ARG A 258 -30.20 0.88 6.95
N PHE A 259 -31.30 1.06 6.24
CA PHE A 259 -31.45 2.05 5.17
C PHE A 259 -31.66 3.46 5.76
N ILE A 260 -30.97 4.45 5.24
CA ILE A 260 -31.20 5.83 5.62
C ILE A 260 -32.43 6.36 4.85
N VAL A 261 -33.54 6.42 5.53
CA VAL A 261 -34.85 6.77 4.94
C VAL A 261 -35.00 8.28 4.79
N GLY A 262 -34.38 9.06 5.68
CA GLY A 262 -34.39 10.51 5.62
C GLY A 262 -33.18 11.12 6.27
N TRP A 263 -32.74 12.26 5.80
CA TRP A 263 -31.63 13.02 6.39
C TRP A 263 -31.72 14.50 5.99
N ALA A 264 -31.13 15.36 6.83
CA ALA A 264 -31.00 16.79 6.56
C ALA A 264 -29.74 17.35 7.19
N VAL A 265 -29.27 18.49 6.69
CA VAL A 265 -28.14 19.22 7.26
C VAL A 265 -28.50 20.69 7.48
N SER A 266 -27.92 21.26 8.55
CA SER A 266 -28.09 22.67 8.94
C SER A 266 -26.82 23.15 9.64
N ALA A 267 -26.61 24.47 9.65
CA ALA A 267 -25.61 25.11 10.50
C ALA A 267 -26.02 25.16 11.97
N ILE A 268 -27.29 24.96 12.28
CA ILE A 268 -27.86 24.98 13.62
C ILE A 268 -28.47 23.62 13.94
N ASN A 269 -28.20 23.11 15.14
CA ASN A 269 -28.83 21.90 15.66
C ASN A 269 -30.13 22.25 16.42
N ASP A 270 -31.20 22.38 15.67
CA ASP A 270 -32.49 22.78 16.18
C ASP A 270 -33.63 21.83 15.75
N ARG A 271 -34.88 22.11 16.22
CA ARG A 271 -36.07 21.34 15.86
C ARG A 271 -36.31 21.30 14.35
N HIS A 272 -35.99 22.37 13.61
CA HIS A 272 -36.24 22.44 12.17
C HIS A 272 -35.38 21.44 11.39
N LEU A 273 -34.14 21.19 11.86
CA LEU A 273 -33.23 20.19 11.28
C LEU A 273 -33.82 18.78 11.36
N VAL A 274 -34.25 18.36 12.57
CA VAL A 274 -34.80 17.02 12.80
C VAL A 274 -36.15 16.82 12.13
N ILE A 275 -37.03 17.84 12.15
CA ILE A 275 -38.32 17.84 11.44
C ILE A 275 -38.08 17.69 9.92
N LYS A 276 -37.11 18.38 9.36
CA LYS A 276 -36.77 18.29 7.94
C LYS A 276 -36.30 16.88 7.55
N ALA A 277 -35.50 16.23 8.40
CA ALA A 277 -35.06 14.86 8.20
C ALA A 277 -36.25 13.88 8.24
N LEU A 278 -37.14 14.02 9.24
CA LEU A 278 -38.33 13.18 9.39
C LEU A 278 -39.29 13.36 8.22
N ARG A 279 -39.63 14.60 7.83
CA ARG A 279 -40.49 14.88 6.68
C ARG A 279 -39.97 14.25 5.38
N ARG A 280 -38.66 14.24 5.16
CA ARG A 280 -38.06 13.56 4.01
C ARG A 280 -38.22 12.03 4.10
N ALA A 281 -38.07 11.46 5.29
CA ALA A 281 -38.32 10.04 5.53
C ALA A 281 -39.74 9.65 5.25
N LEU A 282 -40.70 10.42 5.79
CA LEU A 282 -42.17 10.23 5.60
C LEU A 282 -42.54 10.33 4.13
N LYS A 283 -42.09 11.39 3.43
CA LYS A 283 -42.34 11.55 1.98
C LYS A 283 -41.80 10.38 1.14
N ARG A 284 -40.63 9.86 1.50
CA ARG A 284 -39.98 8.75 0.78
C ARG A 284 -40.66 7.41 1.03
N ARG A 285 -41.12 7.16 2.26
CA ARG A 285 -41.52 5.81 2.70
C ARG A 285 -43.00 5.62 2.86
N GLN A 286 -43.76 6.70 3.17
CA GLN A 286 -45.16 6.65 3.45
C GLN A 286 -45.56 5.46 4.35
N PRO A 287 -44.95 5.38 5.58
CA PRO A 287 -45.19 4.24 6.45
C PRO A 287 -46.65 4.13 6.86
N ALA A 288 -47.10 2.92 7.08
CA ALA A 288 -48.40 2.66 7.69
C ALA A 288 -48.43 3.19 9.14
N PRO A 289 -49.62 3.49 9.68
CA PRO A 289 -49.83 3.79 11.10
C PRO A 289 -49.16 2.74 12.01
N GLY A 290 -48.67 3.18 13.18
CA GLY A 290 -48.03 2.30 14.16
C GLY A 290 -46.53 2.14 13.98
N LEU A 291 -45.88 2.85 13.05
CA LEU A 291 -44.43 2.94 13.00
C LEU A 291 -43.82 3.37 14.35
N LEU A 292 -42.89 2.61 14.90
CA LEU A 292 -42.14 3.01 16.10
C LEU A 292 -40.95 3.89 15.68
N HIS A 293 -40.92 5.12 16.19
CA HIS A 293 -39.83 6.07 15.95
C HIS A 293 -39.11 6.37 17.27
N HIS A 294 -37.79 5.99 17.32
CA HIS A 294 -36.97 6.18 18.52
C HIS A 294 -35.92 7.26 18.30
N SER A 295 -35.70 8.11 19.32
CA SER A 295 -34.66 9.14 19.36
C SER A 295 -34.00 9.23 20.72
N ASP A 296 -32.97 10.04 20.83
CA ASP A 296 -32.47 10.48 22.14
C ASP A 296 -33.45 11.46 22.81
N GLN A 297 -33.14 11.88 24.06
CA GLN A 297 -33.90 12.89 24.79
C GLN A 297 -33.46 14.32 24.45
N GLY A 298 -32.85 14.57 23.30
CA GLY A 298 -32.45 15.92 22.91
C GLY A 298 -33.63 16.84 22.72
N SER A 299 -33.51 18.12 23.15
CA SER A 299 -34.57 19.15 23.05
C SER A 299 -35.20 19.28 21.65
N PRO A 300 -34.48 19.10 20.52
CA PRO A 300 -35.09 19.10 19.19
C PRO A 300 -36.17 18.03 19.01
N TYR A 301 -35.98 16.83 19.56
CA TYR A 301 -36.91 15.70 19.46
C TYR A 301 -38.05 15.78 20.45
N ALA A 302 -37.83 16.41 21.61
CA ALA A 302 -38.87 16.65 22.61
C ALA A 302 -39.76 17.86 22.28
N SER A 303 -39.42 18.65 21.25
CA SER A 303 -40.19 19.85 20.86
C SER A 303 -41.60 19.52 20.44
N GLU A 304 -42.55 20.41 20.80
CA GLU A 304 -43.97 20.27 20.49
C GLU A 304 -44.22 20.05 18.98
N ASP A 305 -43.54 20.83 18.11
CA ASP A 305 -43.67 20.71 16.66
C ASP A 305 -43.30 19.32 16.15
N TYR A 306 -42.22 18.71 16.76
CA TYR A 306 -41.81 17.36 16.40
C TYR A 306 -42.80 16.31 16.86
N GLN A 307 -43.30 16.43 18.09
CA GLN A 307 -44.31 15.53 18.65
C GLN A 307 -45.66 15.63 17.90
N CYS A 308 -46.08 16.83 17.51
CA CYS A 308 -47.26 17.05 16.65
C CYS A 308 -47.09 16.34 15.30
N LEU A 309 -45.90 16.41 14.69
CA LEU A 309 -45.63 15.72 13.42
C LEU A 309 -45.72 14.19 13.57
N LEU A 310 -45.20 13.61 14.67
CA LEU A 310 -45.34 12.17 14.93
C LEU A 310 -46.81 11.77 15.10
N LYS A 311 -47.57 12.54 15.89
CA LYS A 311 -49.00 12.29 16.12
C LYS A 311 -49.85 12.40 14.83
N ALA A 312 -49.56 13.41 13.99
CA ALA A 312 -50.26 13.61 12.73
C ALA A 312 -50.07 12.44 11.73
N HIS A 313 -49.03 11.67 11.89
CA HIS A 313 -48.71 10.46 11.08
C HIS A 313 -48.96 9.16 11.82
N GLU A 314 -49.62 9.18 12.99
CA GLU A 314 -49.87 7.99 13.84
C GLU A 314 -48.63 7.18 14.16
N ILE A 315 -47.50 7.89 14.42
CA ILE A 315 -46.19 7.31 14.72
C ILE A 315 -46.07 7.22 16.26
N ILE A 316 -45.64 6.05 16.73
CA ILE A 316 -45.37 5.79 18.14
C ILE A 316 -43.99 6.36 18.50
N GLY A 317 -43.96 7.44 19.27
CA GLY A 317 -42.72 8.05 19.77
C GLY A 317 -42.09 7.20 20.87
N SER A 318 -40.79 7.05 20.84
CA SER A 318 -39.97 6.39 21.85
C SER A 318 -38.71 7.19 22.08
N MET A 319 -38.29 7.36 23.34
CA MET A 319 -37.06 8.08 23.67
C MET A 319 -36.11 7.20 24.52
N SER A 320 -34.81 7.39 24.33
CA SER A 320 -33.79 6.75 25.15
C SER A 320 -33.95 7.08 26.64
N ARG A 321 -33.47 6.23 27.51
CA ARG A 321 -33.34 6.57 28.94
C ARG A 321 -32.22 7.58 29.15
N ARG A 322 -32.36 8.48 30.11
CA ARG A 322 -31.34 9.48 30.46
C ARG A 322 -29.99 8.78 30.73
N GLY A 323 -28.93 9.18 30.04
CA GLY A 323 -27.60 8.65 30.23
C GLY A 323 -27.34 7.25 29.66
N ASN A 324 -28.33 6.62 28.98
CA ASN A 324 -28.15 5.30 28.37
C ASN A 324 -27.85 5.41 26.86
N CYS A 325 -26.57 5.39 26.52
CA CYS A 325 -26.10 5.44 25.12
C CYS A 325 -26.43 4.16 24.31
N TYR A 326 -26.74 3.03 24.96
CA TYR A 326 -27.04 1.78 24.25
C TYR A 326 -28.41 1.80 23.58
N ASP A 327 -29.32 2.65 24.04
CA ASP A 327 -30.66 2.72 23.49
C ASP A 327 -30.67 3.27 22.05
N ASN A 328 -29.62 4.05 21.64
CA ASN A 328 -29.45 4.61 20.30
C ASN A 328 -28.23 4.06 19.51
N ALA A 329 -27.67 2.92 19.96
CA ALA A 329 -26.40 2.37 19.48
C ALA A 329 -26.34 2.15 17.95
N VAL A 330 -27.46 1.87 17.29
CA VAL A 330 -27.50 1.60 15.85
C VAL A 330 -27.12 2.83 15.04
N ILE A 331 -27.75 3.98 15.34
CA ILE A 331 -27.48 5.21 14.60
C ILE A 331 -26.14 5.82 14.99
N GLU A 332 -25.71 5.70 16.26
CA GLU A 332 -24.37 6.08 16.69
C GLU A 332 -23.29 5.29 15.94
N SER A 333 -23.49 3.99 15.77
CA SER A 333 -22.62 3.13 14.97
C SER A 333 -22.55 3.57 13.51
N TRP A 334 -23.69 4.01 12.96
CA TRP A 334 -23.75 4.55 11.61
C TRP A 334 -22.99 5.86 11.49
N PHE A 335 -23.19 6.83 12.38
CA PHE A 335 -22.44 8.09 12.40
C PHE A 335 -20.94 7.87 12.51
N SER A 336 -20.54 6.96 13.40
CA SER A 336 -19.13 6.57 13.47
C SER A 336 -18.59 6.03 12.15
N THR A 337 -19.41 5.28 11.42
CA THR A 337 -19.03 4.76 10.09
C THR A 337 -18.93 5.88 9.06
N VAL A 338 -19.89 6.80 9.03
CA VAL A 338 -19.85 7.98 8.14
C VAL A 338 -18.59 8.80 8.38
N LYS A 339 -18.31 9.16 9.64
CA LYS A 339 -17.13 9.94 10.03
C LYS A 339 -15.82 9.22 9.69
N ALA A 340 -15.76 7.90 9.88
CA ALA A 340 -14.58 7.11 9.53
C ALA A 340 -14.34 7.05 8.00
N GLU A 341 -15.41 6.95 7.22
CA GLU A 341 -15.34 6.74 5.77
C GLU A 341 -15.29 8.04 4.95
N LEU A 342 -15.86 9.15 5.44
CA LEU A 342 -15.79 10.48 4.82
C LEU A 342 -14.74 11.38 5.45
N GLY A 343 -14.54 11.28 6.76
CA GLY A 343 -13.82 12.25 7.58
C GLY A 343 -14.80 13.12 8.39
N GLU A 344 -14.24 13.87 9.33
CA GLU A 344 -15.01 14.72 10.25
C GLU A 344 -14.95 16.20 9.88
N ARG A 345 -14.07 16.56 8.92
CA ARG A 345 -13.82 17.94 8.50
C ARG A 345 -14.00 18.09 7.00
N PHE A 346 -14.59 19.23 6.62
CA PHE A 346 -14.78 19.66 5.24
C PHE A 346 -14.34 21.12 5.10
N GLU A 347 -13.95 21.54 3.93
CA GLU A 347 -13.53 22.92 3.68
C GLU A 347 -14.73 23.89 3.63
N SER A 348 -15.87 23.42 3.12
CA SER A 348 -17.09 24.22 2.99
C SER A 348 -18.36 23.44 3.27
N CYS A 349 -19.45 24.15 3.61
CA CYS A 349 -20.78 23.56 3.73
C CYS A 349 -21.28 22.95 2.42
N GLY A 350 -20.90 23.50 1.27
CA GLY A 350 -21.25 22.98 -0.05
C GLY A 350 -20.61 21.62 -0.29
N GLU A 351 -19.30 21.51 -0.04
CA GLU A 351 -18.56 20.27 -0.13
C GLU A 351 -19.15 19.19 0.80
N ALA A 352 -19.38 19.54 2.06
CA ALA A 352 -19.98 18.62 3.03
C ALA A 352 -21.35 18.08 2.59
N LYS A 353 -22.21 18.95 2.07
CA LYS A 353 -23.55 18.55 1.56
C LYS A 353 -23.44 17.59 0.38
N MET A 354 -22.56 17.87 -0.59
CA MET A 354 -22.34 16.99 -1.75
C MET A 354 -21.74 15.65 -1.33
N ALA A 355 -20.75 15.67 -0.46
CA ALA A 355 -20.10 14.45 0.04
C ALA A 355 -21.05 13.56 0.83
N LEU A 356 -21.91 14.15 1.69
CA LEU A 356 -22.93 13.44 2.44
C LEU A 356 -24.03 12.90 1.54
N PHE A 357 -24.48 13.66 0.54
CA PHE A 357 -25.45 13.19 -0.44
C PHE A 357 -24.93 11.96 -1.20
N ASP A 358 -23.77 12.09 -1.79
CA ASP A 358 -23.13 10.99 -2.53
C ASP A 358 -22.86 9.77 -1.62
N TYR A 359 -22.44 10.02 -0.37
CA TYR A 359 -22.21 8.94 0.57
C TYR A 359 -23.51 8.22 0.94
N ILE A 360 -24.55 8.93 1.31
CA ILE A 360 -25.80 8.35 1.82
C ILE A 360 -26.60 7.72 0.67
N GLU A 361 -26.88 8.50 -0.38
CA GLU A 361 -27.83 8.10 -1.41
C GLU A 361 -27.20 7.15 -2.44
N VAL A 362 -25.94 7.43 -2.86
CA VAL A 362 -25.32 6.66 -3.94
C VAL A 362 -24.52 5.48 -3.41
N PHE A 363 -23.74 5.69 -2.33
CA PHE A 363 -22.85 4.65 -1.84
C PHE A 363 -23.47 3.82 -0.70
N TYR A 364 -23.85 4.43 0.42
CA TYR A 364 -24.29 3.70 1.61
C TYR A 364 -25.56 2.89 1.35
N ASN A 365 -26.62 3.52 0.91
CA ASN A 365 -27.90 2.87 0.66
C ASN A 365 -27.83 1.86 -0.49
N GLN A 366 -27.16 2.20 -1.60
CA GLN A 366 -27.24 1.41 -2.83
C GLN A 366 -26.13 0.36 -2.98
N ARG A 367 -24.91 0.64 -2.48
CA ARG A 367 -23.72 -0.16 -2.82
C ARG A 367 -22.98 -0.72 -1.62
N ARG A 368 -23.00 -0.01 -0.47
CA ARG A 368 -22.16 -0.37 0.67
C ARG A 368 -22.58 -1.70 1.28
N ARG A 369 -21.66 -2.66 1.28
CA ARG A 369 -21.88 -3.98 1.90
C ARG A 369 -21.94 -3.84 3.42
N HIS A 370 -23.06 -4.26 4.00
CA HIS A 370 -23.32 -4.20 5.43
C HIS A 370 -23.14 -5.58 6.07
N SER A 371 -22.30 -5.67 7.12
CA SER A 371 -21.98 -6.96 7.75
C SER A 371 -23.16 -7.64 8.39
N THR A 372 -24.08 -6.88 9.01
CA THR A 372 -25.28 -7.41 9.66
C THR A 372 -26.36 -7.85 8.66
N LEU A 373 -26.25 -7.43 7.39
CA LEU A 373 -27.17 -7.79 6.31
C LEU A 373 -26.59 -8.88 5.38
N GLY A 374 -25.70 -9.71 5.87
CA GLY A 374 -25.08 -10.76 5.04
C GLY A 374 -24.11 -10.23 3.97
N HIS A 375 -23.56 -9.03 4.16
CA HIS A 375 -22.66 -8.37 3.20
C HIS A 375 -23.32 -7.96 1.87
N ILE A 376 -24.59 -7.62 1.89
CA ILE A 376 -25.29 -6.93 0.81
C ILE A 376 -25.59 -5.49 1.20
N SER A 377 -26.04 -4.65 0.25
CA SER A 377 -26.41 -3.27 0.54
C SER A 377 -27.80 -3.16 1.19
N PRO A 378 -28.10 -2.07 1.91
CA PRO A 378 -29.45 -1.80 2.43
C PRO A 378 -30.54 -1.92 1.37
N ALA A 379 -30.35 -1.30 0.22
CA ALA A 379 -31.32 -1.35 -0.88
C ALA A 379 -31.52 -2.77 -1.44
N GLU A 380 -30.44 -3.53 -1.58
CA GLU A 380 -30.52 -4.93 -2.03
C GLU A 380 -31.24 -5.82 -1.03
N PHE A 381 -31.00 -5.57 0.27
CA PHE A 381 -31.70 -6.31 1.33
C PHE A 381 -33.20 -6.10 1.29
N GLU A 382 -33.66 -4.85 1.09
CA GLU A 382 -35.09 -4.53 0.94
C GLU A 382 -35.68 -5.10 -0.36
N ARG A 383 -34.94 -5.05 -1.48
CA ARG A 383 -35.41 -5.65 -2.73
C ARG A 383 -35.71 -7.14 -2.58
N ARG A 384 -34.82 -7.87 -1.92
CA ARG A 384 -35.04 -9.30 -1.65
C ARG A 384 -36.27 -9.58 -0.80
N TRP A 385 -36.49 -8.75 0.21
CA TRP A 385 -37.70 -8.87 1.01
C TRP A 385 -38.97 -8.64 0.18
N ARG A 386 -39.03 -7.62 -0.66
CA ARG A 386 -40.15 -7.37 -1.55
C ARG A 386 -40.43 -8.53 -2.50
N SER A 387 -39.35 -9.12 -3.06
CA SER A 387 -39.47 -10.28 -3.97
C SER A 387 -39.90 -11.59 -3.25
N SER A 388 -39.75 -11.68 -1.92
CA SER A 388 -40.20 -12.83 -1.13
C SER A 388 -41.59 -12.63 -0.52
N ALA A 389 -42.11 -11.40 -0.51
CA ALA A 389 -43.44 -11.03 0.02
C ALA A 389 -44.48 -10.85 -1.09
N ALA A 390 -44.04 -10.81 -2.36
CA ALA A 390 -44.88 -10.87 -3.57
C ALA A 390 -45.04 -12.30 -4.05
#